data_1acd2ca801a16f3ccc99bde0a2a30005
#
_entry.id   1acd2ca801a16f3ccc99bde0a2a30005
#
_cell.length_a   1.000
_cell.length_b   1.000
_cell.length_c   1.000
_cell.angle_alpha   90.00
_cell.angle_beta   90.00
_cell.angle_gamma   90.00
#
_symmetry.space_group_name_H-M   'P 1'
#
loop_
_entity.id
_entity.type
_entity.pdbx_description
1 polymer ?
#
loop_
_entity_poly.entity_id
_entity_poly.type
_entity_poly.pdbx_seq_one_letter_code
_entity_poly.pdbx_strand_id
1 'polypeptide(L)'
;MRAEKVALIGSFAGHIVHDKQIFKVLFDERTLEFLDGDEISFIEETVPMTAFLDDDYINVPQIRANKDEWIIKPTDHYGADDVYAGCYVSQEEWEGLIDKFANGRAGFPFIVQRYIRPFKTETLPPDTGIDQLADDEVSDAPKLYNNLNGLYLYDGVFQGVFSRLGPLPTISKDMQGMTAATIWVD
;
A
#
# COMPACT_ATOMS: atom_id res chain seq x y z
N MET A 1 15.35 -3.65 -28.52
CA MET A 1 15.73 -4.77 -27.63
C MET A 1 16.15 -6.00 -28.41
N ARG A 2 15.41 -6.43 -29.46
CA ARG A 2 15.84 -7.60 -30.29
C ARG A 2 17.23 -7.46 -30.94
N ALA A 3 17.78 -6.26 -30.99
CA ALA A 3 19.11 -5.98 -31.55
C ALA A 3 20.21 -5.86 -30.47
N GLU A 4 19.89 -6.15 -29.20
CA GLU A 4 20.81 -6.11 -28.04
C GLU A 4 21.61 -4.80 -27.90
N LYS A 5 21.08 -3.70 -28.44
CA LYS A 5 21.71 -2.38 -28.42
C LYS A 5 21.36 -1.54 -27.19
N VAL A 6 20.39 -1.99 -26.39
CA VAL A 6 19.88 -1.26 -25.21
C VAL A 6 19.54 -2.27 -24.11
N ALA A 7 20.04 -2.05 -22.91
CA ALA A 7 19.56 -2.72 -21.71
C ALA A 7 18.35 -1.99 -21.17
N LEU A 8 17.22 -2.67 -21.00
CA LEU A 8 16.01 -2.15 -20.37
C LEU A 8 15.83 -2.81 -19.02
N ILE A 9 15.89 -2.01 -17.95
CA ILE A 9 15.58 -2.43 -16.61
C ILE A 9 14.09 -2.10 -16.36
N GLY A 10 13.29 -3.13 -16.05
CA GLY A 10 11.83 -3.01 -15.99
C GLY A 10 11.21 -3.13 -17.39
N SER A 11 10.61 -4.28 -17.68
CA SER A 11 9.98 -4.54 -18.98
C SER A 11 8.57 -3.94 -19.02
N PHE A 12 8.03 -3.72 -20.23
CA PHE A 12 6.61 -3.34 -20.41
C PHE A 12 5.64 -4.38 -19.83
N ALA A 13 6.04 -5.65 -19.72
CA ALA A 13 5.27 -6.68 -19.06
C ALA A 13 5.05 -6.40 -17.56
N GLY A 14 5.93 -5.64 -16.92
CA GLY A 14 5.74 -5.19 -15.54
C GLY A 14 4.51 -4.30 -15.33
N HIS A 15 3.98 -3.68 -16.38
CA HIS A 15 2.71 -2.93 -16.29
C HIS A 15 1.50 -3.81 -15.98
N ILE A 16 1.53 -5.10 -16.27
CA ILE A 16 0.44 -6.02 -15.95
C ILE A 16 0.27 -6.12 -14.42
N VAL A 17 1.38 -6.19 -13.68
CA VAL A 17 1.38 -6.29 -12.22
C VAL A 17 1.34 -4.93 -11.51
N HIS A 18 1.26 -3.82 -12.26
CA HIS A 18 1.08 -2.49 -11.72
C HIS A 18 -0.34 -2.26 -11.21
N ASP A 19 -1.33 -2.84 -11.89
CA ASP A 19 -2.72 -2.77 -11.50
C ASP A 19 -2.96 -3.55 -10.22
N LYS A 20 -3.63 -2.92 -9.24
CA LYS A 20 -3.88 -3.51 -7.91
C LYS A 20 -4.83 -4.71 -7.92
N GLN A 21 -5.50 -4.97 -9.04
CA GLN A 21 -6.27 -6.21 -9.24
C GLN A 21 -5.41 -7.46 -9.11
N ILE A 22 -4.08 -7.35 -9.29
CA ILE A 22 -3.16 -8.48 -9.09
C ILE A 22 -3.36 -9.12 -7.71
N PHE A 23 -3.62 -8.33 -6.67
CA PHE A 23 -3.86 -8.86 -5.32
C PHE A 23 -5.12 -9.73 -5.24
N LYS A 24 -6.16 -9.42 -6.04
CA LYS A 24 -7.34 -10.27 -6.16
C LYS A 24 -7.04 -11.54 -6.96
N VAL A 25 -6.30 -11.41 -8.06
CA VAL A 25 -5.92 -12.53 -8.93
C VAL A 25 -5.12 -13.59 -8.19
N LEU A 26 -4.31 -13.20 -7.20
CA LEU A 26 -3.55 -14.15 -6.37
C LEU A 26 -4.43 -15.11 -5.56
N PHE A 27 -5.70 -14.75 -5.29
CA PHE A 27 -6.67 -15.60 -4.58
C PHE A 27 -7.70 -16.26 -5.51
N ASP A 28 -7.61 -16.08 -6.83
CA ASP A 28 -8.50 -16.72 -7.80
C ASP A 28 -8.18 -18.24 -7.89
N GLU A 29 -9.21 -19.07 -7.88
CA GLU A 29 -9.05 -20.55 -7.92
C GLU A 29 -8.16 -21.00 -9.08
N ARG A 30 -8.29 -20.37 -10.25
CA ARG A 30 -7.47 -20.68 -11.42
C ARG A 30 -5.99 -20.32 -11.23
N THR A 31 -5.68 -19.31 -10.42
CA THR A 31 -4.29 -18.96 -10.07
C THR A 31 -3.75 -19.99 -9.09
N LEU A 32 -4.54 -20.39 -8.09
CA LEU A 32 -4.13 -21.36 -7.10
C LEU A 32 -3.83 -22.75 -7.71
N GLU A 33 -4.44 -23.11 -8.85
CA GLU A 33 -4.13 -24.35 -9.59
C GLU A 33 -2.67 -24.39 -10.12
N PHE A 34 -2.01 -23.24 -10.29
CA PHE A 34 -0.63 -23.14 -10.79
C PHE A 34 0.40 -23.03 -9.68
N LEU A 35 -0.03 -22.85 -8.44
CA LEU A 35 0.84 -22.59 -7.29
C LEU A 35 1.02 -23.88 -6.48
N ASP A 36 2.18 -24.01 -5.84
CA ASP A 36 2.38 -25.06 -4.85
C ASP A 36 1.86 -24.67 -3.45
N GLY A 37 1.89 -25.61 -2.50
CA GLY A 37 1.35 -25.38 -1.16
C GLY A 37 2.09 -24.32 -0.37
N ASP A 38 3.40 -24.16 -0.58
CA ASP A 38 4.23 -23.17 0.11
C ASP A 38 3.94 -21.76 -0.45
N GLU A 39 3.75 -21.65 -1.77
CA GLU A 39 3.38 -20.39 -2.44
C GLU A 39 1.98 -19.94 -2.02
N ILE A 40 1.01 -20.86 -1.93
CA ILE A 40 -0.34 -20.56 -1.44
C ILE A 40 -0.29 -20.07 0.00
N SER A 41 0.40 -20.77 0.88
CA SER A 41 0.55 -20.37 2.29
C SER A 41 1.20 -19.01 2.41
N PHE A 42 2.23 -18.72 1.61
CA PHE A 42 2.89 -17.42 1.59
C PHE A 42 1.94 -16.29 1.19
N ILE A 43 1.09 -16.51 0.17
CA ILE A 43 0.09 -15.52 -0.26
C ILE A 43 -0.93 -15.27 0.85
N GLU A 44 -1.48 -16.33 1.45
CA GLU A 44 -2.48 -16.21 2.53
C GLU A 44 -1.94 -15.47 3.76
N GLU A 45 -0.67 -15.66 4.10
CA GLU A 45 -0.03 -15.03 5.24
C GLU A 45 0.42 -13.57 4.99
N THR A 46 0.78 -13.23 3.75
CA THR A 46 1.46 -11.96 3.46
C THR A 46 0.63 -10.98 2.64
N VAL A 47 -0.30 -11.47 1.81
CA VAL A 47 -1.12 -10.62 0.95
C VAL A 47 -2.47 -10.36 1.62
N PRO A 48 -2.81 -9.07 1.89
CA PRO A 48 -4.11 -8.77 2.49
C PRO A 48 -5.25 -9.14 1.53
N MET A 49 -6.29 -9.78 2.06
CA MET A 49 -7.50 -10.14 1.33
C MET A 49 -8.01 -8.94 0.55
N THR A 50 -8.23 -9.14 -0.75
CA THR A 50 -8.59 -8.12 -1.72
C THR A 50 -9.73 -8.60 -2.61
N ALA A 51 -10.71 -7.74 -2.85
CA ALA A 51 -11.88 -8.04 -3.68
C ALA A 51 -12.43 -6.79 -4.35
N PHE A 52 -13.37 -6.96 -5.28
CA PHE A 52 -14.29 -5.89 -5.68
C PHE A 52 -15.48 -5.84 -4.71
N LEU A 53 -16.08 -4.65 -4.57
CA LEU A 53 -17.26 -4.49 -3.70
C LEU A 53 -18.53 -5.17 -4.25
N ASP A 54 -18.53 -5.55 -5.52
CA ASP A 54 -19.61 -6.28 -6.21
C ASP A 54 -19.30 -7.78 -6.40
N ASP A 55 -18.23 -8.28 -5.82
CA ASP A 55 -17.95 -9.71 -5.82
C ASP A 55 -18.95 -10.47 -4.92
N ASP A 56 -19.51 -11.57 -5.40
CA ASP A 56 -20.57 -12.35 -4.74
C ASP A 56 -20.14 -12.92 -3.37
N TYR A 57 -18.84 -13.14 -3.15
CA TYR A 57 -18.30 -13.69 -1.89
C TYR A 57 -18.01 -12.63 -0.83
N ILE A 58 -18.19 -11.33 -1.15
CA ILE A 58 -17.95 -10.24 -0.24
C ILE A 58 -19.17 -9.93 0.62
N ASN A 59 -18.96 -9.85 1.92
CA ASN A 59 -19.98 -9.41 2.87
C ASN A 59 -19.95 -7.88 3.02
N VAL A 60 -20.58 -7.16 2.09
CA VAL A 60 -20.66 -5.70 2.11
C VAL A 60 -21.24 -5.12 3.42
N PRO A 61 -22.30 -5.70 4.03
CA PRO A 61 -22.77 -5.28 5.36
C PRO A 61 -21.70 -5.33 6.44
N GLN A 62 -20.85 -6.37 6.43
CA GLN A 62 -19.74 -6.49 7.38
C GLN A 62 -18.66 -5.44 7.12
N ILE A 63 -18.36 -5.15 5.85
CA ILE A 63 -17.39 -4.10 5.46
C ILE A 63 -17.89 -2.73 5.93
N ARG A 64 -19.19 -2.45 5.78
CA ARG A 64 -19.81 -1.21 6.29
C ARG A 64 -19.68 -1.07 7.80
N ALA A 65 -19.98 -2.13 8.54
CA ALA A 65 -19.98 -2.12 10.00
C ALA A 65 -18.57 -2.04 10.61
N ASN A 66 -17.57 -2.60 9.93
CA ASN A 66 -16.19 -2.71 10.43
C ASN A 66 -15.22 -1.87 9.61
N LYS A 67 -15.57 -0.63 9.28
CA LYS A 67 -14.80 0.25 8.41
C LYS A 67 -13.29 0.33 8.73
N ASP A 68 -12.92 0.30 10.00
CA ASP A 68 -11.54 0.45 10.47
C ASP A 68 -10.61 -0.71 10.08
N GLU A 69 -11.19 -1.79 9.57
CA GLU A 69 -10.47 -2.96 9.09
C GLU A 69 -10.27 -2.96 7.57
N TRP A 70 -10.73 -1.92 6.87
CA TRP A 70 -10.79 -1.90 5.42
C TRP A 70 -10.21 -0.63 4.82
N ILE A 71 -9.73 -0.76 3.58
CA ILE A 71 -9.26 0.33 2.74
C ILE A 71 -9.82 0.17 1.33
N ILE A 72 -10.31 1.25 0.75
CA ILE A 72 -10.77 1.31 -0.64
C ILE A 72 -9.70 1.99 -1.47
N LYS A 73 -9.37 1.42 -2.63
CA LYS A 73 -8.34 1.91 -3.54
C LYS A 73 -8.79 1.80 -4.99
N PRO A 74 -8.49 2.77 -5.86
CA PRO A 74 -8.59 2.58 -7.30
C PRO A 74 -7.57 1.54 -7.77
N THR A 75 -7.92 0.78 -8.80
CA THR A 75 -7.02 -0.28 -9.30
C THR A 75 -5.77 0.29 -9.97
N ASP A 76 -5.89 1.40 -10.67
CA ASP A 76 -4.85 1.97 -11.55
C ASP A 76 -4.63 3.48 -11.30
N HIS A 77 -4.40 3.90 -10.03
CA HIS A 77 -3.99 5.27 -9.69
C HIS A 77 -2.68 5.28 -8.90
N TYR A 78 -2.01 6.45 -8.92
CA TYR A 78 -0.73 6.71 -8.27
C TYR A 78 -0.88 7.71 -7.11
N GLY A 79 0.18 7.91 -6.35
CA GLY A 79 0.29 9.02 -5.40
C GLY A 79 -0.66 8.98 -4.21
N ALA A 80 -1.38 7.90 -4.00
CA ALA A 80 -2.45 7.76 -3.01
C ALA A 80 -3.75 8.51 -3.35
N ASP A 81 -3.92 8.94 -4.61
CA ASP A 81 -5.16 9.54 -5.07
C ASP A 81 -6.32 8.53 -4.95
N ASP A 82 -7.45 9.00 -4.45
CA ASP A 82 -8.67 8.20 -4.24
C ASP A 82 -8.48 6.94 -3.35
N VAL A 83 -7.54 6.99 -2.40
CA VAL A 83 -7.31 5.93 -1.42
C VAL A 83 -7.95 6.30 -0.09
N TYR A 84 -8.88 5.47 0.38
CA TYR A 84 -9.69 5.73 1.57
C TYR A 84 -9.52 4.60 2.59
N ALA A 85 -8.79 4.84 3.67
CA ALA A 85 -8.75 3.93 4.81
C ALA A 85 -9.89 4.23 5.76
N GLY A 86 -10.73 3.25 6.05
CA GLY A 86 -11.96 3.45 6.83
C GLY A 86 -11.73 3.99 8.24
N CYS A 87 -10.58 3.69 8.86
CA CYS A 87 -10.22 4.23 10.18
C CYS A 87 -9.91 5.74 10.19
N TYR A 88 -9.83 6.39 9.01
CA TYR A 88 -9.53 7.83 8.88
C TYR A 88 -10.69 8.64 8.30
N VAL A 89 -11.82 8.00 8.05
CA VAL A 89 -13.06 8.66 7.59
C VAL A 89 -14.17 8.42 8.59
N SER A 90 -15.20 9.28 8.57
CA SER A 90 -16.39 9.07 9.37
C SER A 90 -17.21 7.88 8.86
N GLN A 91 -18.16 7.37 9.68
CA GLN A 91 -19.05 6.29 9.26
C GLN A 91 -19.92 6.70 8.06
N GLU A 92 -20.42 7.92 8.06
CA GLU A 92 -21.24 8.46 6.98
C GLU A 92 -20.45 8.56 5.65
N GLU A 93 -19.22 9.06 5.71
CA GLU A 93 -18.34 9.12 4.54
C GLU A 93 -18.01 7.72 4.01
N TRP A 94 -17.73 6.77 4.91
CA TRP A 94 -17.44 5.39 4.52
C TRP A 94 -18.61 4.72 3.81
N GLU A 95 -19.83 4.90 4.31
CA GLU A 95 -21.04 4.38 3.68
C GLU A 95 -21.25 5.00 2.29
N GLY A 96 -21.03 6.31 2.17
CA GLY A 96 -21.09 7.01 0.89
C GLY A 96 -20.05 6.51 -0.13
N LEU A 97 -18.82 6.18 0.33
CA LEU A 97 -17.78 5.60 -0.51
C LEU A 97 -18.18 4.21 -1.01
N ILE A 98 -18.69 3.36 -0.13
CA ILE A 98 -19.17 2.03 -0.50
C ILE A 98 -20.29 2.14 -1.54
N ASP A 99 -21.28 3.02 -1.32
CA ASP A 99 -22.38 3.22 -2.28
C ASP A 99 -21.90 3.76 -3.64
N LYS A 100 -20.87 4.60 -3.61
CA LYS A 100 -20.25 5.14 -4.82
C LYS A 100 -19.52 4.07 -5.63
N PHE A 101 -18.77 3.21 -4.96
CA PHE A 101 -17.85 2.28 -5.63
C PHE A 101 -18.45 0.90 -5.90
N ALA A 102 -19.36 0.42 -5.06
CA ALA A 102 -20.04 -0.87 -5.27
C ALA A 102 -20.89 -0.93 -6.56
N ASN A 103 -21.30 0.21 -7.11
CA ASN A 103 -22.18 0.27 -8.28
C ASN A 103 -21.47 0.68 -9.58
N GLY A 104 -20.14 0.63 -9.62
CA GLY A 104 -19.37 1.03 -10.80
C GLY A 104 -19.53 2.50 -11.21
N ARG A 105 -20.10 3.34 -10.35
CA ARG A 105 -20.41 4.76 -10.66
C ARG A 105 -19.18 5.63 -10.84
N ALA A 106 -18.01 5.13 -10.47
CA ALA A 106 -16.76 5.88 -10.55
C ALA A 106 -16.13 5.89 -11.95
N GLY A 107 -16.64 5.09 -12.90
CA GLY A 107 -16.12 5.01 -14.27
C GLY A 107 -14.88 4.14 -14.45
N PHE A 108 -14.26 3.68 -13.35
CA PHE A 108 -13.18 2.68 -13.32
C PHE A 108 -13.26 1.87 -12.02
N PRO A 109 -12.63 0.68 -11.97
CA PRO A 109 -12.83 -0.23 -10.86
C PRO A 109 -12.06 0.20 -9.60
N PHE A 110 -12.68 -0.09 -8.44
CA PHE A 110 -12.09 0.05 -7.12
C PHE A 110 -12.04 -1.30 -6.42
N ILE A 111 -10.96 -1.56 -5.72
CA ILE A 111 -10.85 -2.70 -4.82
C ILE A 111 -11.12 -2.29 -3.38
N VAL A 112 -11.68 -3.21 -2.61
CA VAL A 112 -11.66 -3.18 -1.16
C VAL A 112 -10.63 -4.20 -0.67
N GLN A 113 -9.82 -3.80 0.29
CA GLN A 113 -8.73 -4.61 0.81
C GLN A 113 -8.70 -4.54 2.33
N ARG A 114 -8.29 -5.62 2.99
CA ARG A 114 -8.00 -5.59 4.43
C ARG A 114 -6.95 -4.53 4.72
N TYR A 115 -7.25 -3.64 5.67
CA TYR A 115 -6.33 -2.59 6.07
C TYR A 115 -5.27 -3.14 7.03
N ILE A 116 -4.04 -3.14 6.58
CA ILE A 116 -2.89 -3.48 7.41
C ILE A 116 -2.43 -2.20 8.10
N ARG A 117 -2.56 -2.15 9.42
CA ARG A 117 -2.09 -1.01 10.21
C ARG A 117 -0.57 -0.92 10.10
N PRO A 118 -0.02 0.20 9.63
CA PRO A 118 1.41 0.35 9.48
C PRO A 118 2.10 0.33 10.85
N PHE A 119 3.29 -0.22 10.88
CA PHE A 119 4.20 -0.06 12.00
C PHE A 119 4.52 1.43 12.19
N LYS A 120 4.78 1.86 13.42
CA LYS A 120 5.13 3.24 13.71
C LYS A 120 6.58 3.35 14.16
N THR A 121 7.24 4.37 13.63
CA THR A 121 8.63 4.73 13.96
C THR A 121 8.66 6.14 14.52
N GLU A 122 9.37 6.31 15.62
CA GLU A 122 9.64 7.62 16.19
C GLU A 122 10.78 8.30 15.43
N THR A 123 10.55 9.54 14.99
CA THR A 123 11.54 10.32 14.26
C THR A 123 11.28 11.81 14.40
N LEU A 124 12.30 12.60 14.10
CA LEU A 124 12.16 14.05 14.04
C LEU A 124 11.31 14.48 12.84
N PRO A 125 10.58 15.60 12.95
CA PRO A 125 9.86 16.18 11.83
C PRO A 125 10.77 16.45 10.63
N PRO A 126 10.27 16.38 9.38
CA PRO A 126 11.08 16.55 8.18
C PRO A 126 11.70 17.96 8.04
N ASP A 127 11.14 18.95 8.71
CA ASP A 127 11.62 20.34 8.68
C ASP A 127 12.71 20.61 9.72
N THR A 128 13.08 19.62 10.54
CA THR A 128 14.20 19.74 11.47
C THR A 128 15.50 19.83 10.69
N GLY A 129 16.12 21.00 10.63
CA GLY A 129 17.36 21.23 9.90
C GLY A 129 18.54 20.50 10.53
N ILE A 130 19.50 20.06 9.70
CA ILE A 130 20.74 19.43 10.17
C ILE A 130 21.51 20.36 11.13
N ASP A 131 21.44 21.66 10.91
CA ASP A 131 22.08 22.68 11.75
C ASP A 131 21.46 22.73 13.15
N GLN A 132 20.18 22.38 13.30
CA GLN A 132 19.49 22.30 14.59
C GLN A 132 19.85 21.02 15.39
N LEU A 133 20.42 20.02 14.71
CA LEU A 133 20.91 18.79 15.38
C LEU A 133 22.27 18.99 16.05
N ALA A 134 22.98 20.07 15.70
CA ALA A 134 24.30 20.40 16.25
C ALA A 134 24.22 21.20 17.55
N ASP A 135 23.11 21.85 17.82
CA ASP A 135 22.83 22.53 19.07
C ASP A 135 22.04 21.58 19.99
N ASP A 136 22.41 21.49 21.25
CA ASP A 136 21.76 20.62 22.27
C ASP A 136 20.26 20.95 22.51
N GLU A 137 19.71 21.95 21.81
CA GLU A 137 18.30 22.34 21.81
C GLU A 137 17.61 21.98 20.47
N VAL A 138 17.33 20.70 20.26
CA VAL A 138 16.37 20.32 19.20
C VAL A 138 14.98 20.80 19.65
N SER A 139 14.47 21.85 19.02
CA SER A 139 13.19 22.48 19.38
C SER A 139 11.97 21.57 19.14
N ASP A 140 12.11 20.54 18.32
CA ASP A 140 11.05 19.62 17.96
C ASP A 140 11.24 18.24 18.61
N ALA A 141 10.29 17.86 19.46
CA ALA A 141 10.26 16.50 20.02
C ALA A 141 10.01 15.47 18.92
N PRO A 142 10.63 14.27 18.99
CA PRO A 142 10.32 13.18 18.11
C PRO A 142 8.81 12.85 18.08
N LYS A 143 8.29 12.52 16.91
CA LYS A 143 6.89 12.14 16.68
C LYS A 143 6.80 10.75 16.09
N LEU A 144 5.67 10.08 16.34
CA LEU A 144 5.39 8.77 15.77
C LEU A 144 4.81 8.91 14.35
N TYR A 145 5.50 8.31 13.38
CA TYR A 145 5.10 8.27 11.98
C TYR A 145 4.78 6.83 11.55
N ASN A 146 3.78 6.68 10.69
CA ASN A 146 3.55 5.41 10.01
C ASN A 146 4.74 5.07 9.13
N ASN A 147 5.14 3.80 9.13
CA ASN A 147 6.30 3.31 8.40
C ASN A 147 5.87 2.37 7.28
N LEU A 148 6.39 2.61 6.08
CA LEU A 148 6.23 1.76 4.91
C LEU A 148 7.61 1.38 4.38
N ASN A 149 7.93 0.09 4.41
CA ASN A 149 9.17 -0.45 3.87
C ASN A 149 8.92 -1.11 2.52
N GLY A 150 9.63 -0.64 1.50
CA GLY A 150 9.69 -1.28 0.20
C GLY A 150 10.92 -2.17 0.11
N LEU A 151 10.74 -3.44 -0.21
CA LEU A 151 11.84 -4.36 -0.47
C LEU A 151 12.23 -4.29 -1.94
N TYR A 152 13.49 -3.97 -2.22
CA TYR A 152 14.00 -3.99 -3.58
C TYR A 152 14.52 -5.37 -3.93
N LEU A 153 14.00 -5.90 -5.02
CA LEU A 153 14.44 -7.15 -5.62
C LEU A 153 14.96 -6.87 -7.03
N TYR A 154 16.06 -7.51 -7.39
CA TYR A 154 16.58 -7.55 -8.76
C TYR A 154 16.86 -9.00 -9.13
N ASP A 155 16.23 -9.46 -10.20
CA ASP A 155 16.31 -10.86 -10.67
C ASP A 155 16.04 -11.89 -9.54
N GLY A 156 15.00 -11.63 -8.72
CA GLY A 156 14.62 -12.45 -7.57
C GLY A 156 15.54 -12.33 -6.35
N VAL A 157 16.61 -11.54 -6.42
CA VAL A 157 17.57 -11.36 -5.31
C VAL A 157 17.30 -10.07 -4.57
N PHE A 158 17.23 -10.14 -3.24
CA PHE A 158 17.07 -8.98 -2.37
C PHE A 158 18.26 -8.02 -2.52
N GLN A 159 17.96 -6.73 -2.71
CA GLN A 159 18.96 -5.67 -2.92
C GLN A 159 18.96 -4.61 -1.83
N GLY A 160 17.90 -4.50 -1.04
CA GLY A 160 17.81 -3.51 0.01
C GLY A 160 16.40 -3.09 0.37
N VAL A 161 16.32 -2.19 1.33
CA VAL A 161 15.05 -1.65 1.85
C VAL A 161 15.00 -0.15 1.57
N PHE A 162 13.83 0.31 1.13
CA PHE A 162 13.50 1.71 1.01
C PHE A 162 12.40 2.06 2.00
N SER A 163 12.71 2.87 3.00
CA SER A 163 11.76 3.26 4.05
C SER A 163 11.13 4.61 3.76
N ARG A 164 9.82 4.68 3.91
CA ARG A 164 9.04 5.92 3.88
C ARG A 164 8.26 6.06 5.18
N LEU A 165 8.24 7.28 5.70
CA LEU A 165 7.53 7.64 6.92
C LEU A 165 6.49 8.71 6.59
N GLY A 166 5.35 8.70 7.28
CA GLY A 166 4.33 9.72 7.10
C GLY A 166 3.31 9.75 8.25
N PRO A 167 2.70 10.90 8.52
CA PRO A 167 1.73 11.05 9.61
C PRO A 167 0.38 10.42 9.28
N LEU A 168 0.07 10.27 7.99
CA LEU A 168 -1.21 9.77 7.48
C LEU A 168 -1.14 8.29 7.08
N PRO A 169 -2.27 7.61 6.90
CA PRO A 169 -2.33 6.20 6.51
C PRO A 169 -1.72 5.94 5.12
N THR A 170 -1.80 6.94 4.25
CA THR A 170 -1.20 6.93 2.92
C THR A 170 0.07 7.76 2.95
N ILE A 171 1.21 7.13 2.63
CA ILE A 171 2.51 7.77 2.69
C ILE A 171 2.93 8.17 1.29
N SER A 172 2.59 9.40 0.89
CA SER A 172 3.04 10.04 -0.34
C SER A 172 3.69 11.39 -0.01
N LYS A 173 4.42 11.94 -0.98
CA LYS A 173 5.05 13.27 -0.82
C LYS A 173 3.99 14.35 -0.55
N ASP A 174 2.86 14.30 -1.24
CA ASP A 174 1.78 15.27 -1.10
C ASP A 174 1.01 15.12 0.23
N MET A 175 1.20 14.00 0.93
CA MET A 175 0.66 13.69 2.26
C MET A 175 1.71 13.81 3.37
N GLN A 176 2.67 14.72 3.22
CA GLN A 176 3.78 14.94 4.16
C GLN A 176 4.65 13.69 4.40
N GLY A 177 4.69 12.79 3.42
CA GLY A 177 5.58 11.63 3.48
C GLY A 177 7.03 12.01 3.23
N MET A 178 7.92 11.38 3.98
CA MET A 178 9.37 11.54 3.85
C MET A 178 10.05 10.20 3.59
N THR A 179 11.23 10.27 2.97
CA THR A 179 12.14 9.13 2.87
C THR A 179 13.02 9.08 4.10
N ALA A 180 13.18 7.90 4.68
CA ALA A 180 14.09 7.68 5.81
C ALA A 180 15.23 6.72 5.42
N ALA A 181 16.39 6.95 6.00
CA ALA A 181 17.49 6.00 5.92
C ALA A 181 17.11 4.70 6.63
N THR A 182 17.45 3.57 6.02
CA THR A 182 17.33 2.25 6.65
C THR A 182 18.71 1.81 7.09
N ILE A 183 18.86 1.51 8.37
CA ILE A 183 20.12 1.09 8.97
C ILE A 183 19.92 -0.35 9.45
N TRP A 184 20.81 -1.22 9.00
CA TRP A 184 20.89 -2.58 9.56
C TRP A 184 21.64 -2.53 10.89
N VAL A 185 21.08 -3.16 11.92
CA VAL A 185 21.71 -3.34 13.22
C VAL A 185 21.76 -4.83 13.53
N ASP A 186 22.92 -5.31 14.00
CA ASP A 186 23.14 -6.70 14.40
C ASP A 186 22.56 -6.95 15.83
#